data_cc70668d6f2b5be89f7777544d32357c
#
_entry.id   cc70668d6f2b5be89f7777544d32357c
#
_cell.length_a   1.000
_cell.length_b   1.000
_cell.length_c   1.000
_cell.angle_alpha   90.00
_cell.angle_beta   90.00
_cell.angle_gamma   90.00
#
_symmetry.space_group_name_H-M   'P 1'
#
loop_
_entity.id
_entity.type
_entity.pdbx_description
1 polymer ?
#
loop_
_entity_poly.entity_id
_entity_poly.type
_entity_poly.pdbx_seq_one_letter_code
_entity_poly.pdbx_strand_id
1 'polypeptide(L)'
;MIGYILGAAAVLLATVLVIAYICYRMAFYAPRKEEPQTDEIQIPEGEIYEVFREPMEKWAREVRAMKCEQMSTTSFDGLRLSGRFYEYAPGAPVELMFHGYRGSAERDLSGGVQRCFALGRSALIVDQRCSGKSGGHVITFGIREHKDCLSWLGFMRERFGSDVKIILTGISMGASTVLMAAGERLPDNVIGVLADCGYSSPKEIICKVIRQMGLPVKLSYPFVKLGARLFGGFDLEENSPVEAMKKATVPVIFFHGEDDDFVPCEMSRQNYDACASRKMLVTVPGAGHGLSYPVAPERYLQALRDFFGPGASAQ
;
A
#
# COMPACT_ATOMS: atom_id res chain seq x y z
N MET A 1 12.26 49.42 17.88
CA MET A 1 11.93 48.96 16.51
C MET A 1 12.45 47.57 16.25
N ILE A 2 13.76 47.28 16.36
CA ILE A 2 14.35 45.95 16.12
C ILE A 2 13.71 44.87 17.00
N GLY A 3 13.47 45.12 18.31
CA GLY A 3 12.83 44.16 19.21
C GLY A 3 11.41 43.74 18.78
N TYR A 4 10.60 44.66 18.27
CA TYR A 4 9.26 44.34 17.75
C TYR A 4 9.32 43.51 16.45
N ILE A 5 10.29 43.78 15.58
CA ILE A 5 10.51 43.01 14.35
C ILE A 5 10.91 41.56 14.68
N LEU A 6 11.86 41.40 15.61
CA LEU A 6 12.29 40.09 16.08
C LEU A 6 11.14 39.33 16.78
N GLY A 7 10.33 40.02 17.58
CA GLY A 7 9.15 39.42 18.20
C GLY A 7 8.12 38.94 17.16
N ALA A 8 7.79 39.77 16.16
CA ALA A 8 6.87 39.41 15.10
C ALA A 8 7.39 38.22 14.25
N ALA A 9 8.69 38.22 13.93
CA ALA A 9 9.31 37.10 13.21
C ALA A 9 9.28 35.80 14.03
N ALA A 10 9.50 35.83 15.32
CA ALA A 10 9.41 34.69 16.23
C ALA A 10 7.99 34.12 16.28
N VAL A 11 6.98 35.01 16.41
CA VAL A 11 5.55 34.58 16.40
C VAL A 11 5.18 33.93 15.06
N LEU A 12 5.61 34.52 13.94
CA LEU A 12 5.35 33.95 12.60
C LEU A 12 5.99 32.58 12.45
N LEU A 13 7.25 32.42 12.86
CA LEU A 13 7.95 31.13 12.82
C LEU A 13 7.24 30.09 13.70
N ALA A 14 6.86 30.45 14.91
CA ALA A 14 6.12 29.55 15.79
C ALA A 14 4.78 29.11 15.18
N THR A 15 4.05 30.03 14.55
CA THR A 15 2.80 29.72 13.84
C THR A 15 3.02 28.72 12.70
N VAL A 16 4.07 28.94 11.86
CA VAL A 16 4.44 28.02 10.77
C VAL A 16 4.76 26.62 11.31
N LEU A 17 5.54 26.53 12.39
CA LEU A 17 5.91 25.24 13.00
C LEU A 17 4.70 24.51 13.59
N VAL A 18 3.78 25.24 14.24
CA VAL A 18 2.54 24.66 14.79
C VAL A 18 1.66 24.11 13.68
N ILE A 19 1.46 24.87 12.60
CA ILE A 19 0.67 24.39 11.44
C ILE A 19 1.33 23.15 10.81
N ALA A 20 2.65 23.18 10.60
CA ALA A 20 3.38 22.04 10.05
C ALA A 20 3.28 20.81 10.96
N TYR A 21 3.32 21.00 12.30
CA TYR A 21 3.14 19.91 13.26
C TYR A 21 1.71 19.34 13.22
N ILE A 22 0.69 20.19 13.11
CA ILE A 22 -0.70 19.73 12.94
C ILE A 22 -0.84 18.90 11.65
N CYS A 23 -0.30 19.39 10.53
CA CYS A 23 -0.30 18.66 9.28
C CYS A 23 0.40 17.29 9.40
N TYR A 24 1.56 17.25 10.08
CA TYR A 24 2.27 16.00 10.38
C TYR A 24 1.40 15.03 11.20
N ARG A 25 0.77 15.52 12.27
CA ARG A 25 -0.09 14.69 13.12
C ARG A 25 -1.30 14.13 12.36
N MET A 26 -1.88 14.92 11.49
CA MET A 26 -3.05 14.51 10.69
C MET A 26 -2.69 13.49 9.60
N ALA A 27 -1.60 13.71 8.87
CA ALA A 27 -1.30 12.92 7.67
C ALA A 27 -0.35 11.74 7.93
N PHE A 28 0.61 11.87 8.83
CA PHE A 28 1.73 10.93 8.93
C PHE A 28 1.86 10.22 10.27
N TYR A 29 1.43 10.85 11.34
CA TYR A 29 1.55 10.25 12.65
C TYR A 29 0.48 9.17 12.85
N ALA A 30 0.94 7.97 13.21
CA ALA A 30 0.09 6.86 13.62
C ALA A 30 0.45 6.49 15.07
N PRO A 31 -0.42 6.79 16.06
CA PRO A 31 -0.21 6.29 17.40
C PRO A 31 -0.30 4.76 17.38
N ARG A 32 0.55 4.11 18.16
CA ARG A 32 0.45 2.66 18.35
C ARG A 32 -0.94 2.35 18.88
N LYS A 33 -1.71 1.62 18.12
CA LYS A 33 -2.99 1.07 18.59
C LYS A 33 -2.66 -0.25 19.28
N GLU A 34 -3.17 -0.44 20.49
CA GLU A 34 -3.26 -1.78 21.05
C GLU A 34 -4.18 -2.58 20.12
N GLU A 35 -3.83 -3.84 19.85
CA GLU A 35 -4.75 -4.70 19.10
C GLU A 35 -6.08 -4.70 19.85
N PRO A 36 -7.20 -4.47 19.15
CA PRO A 36 -8.49 -4.59 19.78
C PRO A 36 -8.59 -6.02 20.33
N GLN A 37 -8.80 -6.16 21.63
CA GLN A 37 -9.04 -7.46 22.30
C GLN A 37 -10.47 -7.98 22.02
N THR A 38 -11.01 -7.61 20.86
CA THR A 38 -12.39 -7.97 20.48
C THR A 38 -12.36 -8.98 19.36
N ASP A 39 -13.26 -9.95 19.43
CA ASP A 39 -13.54 -10.88 18.33
C ASP A 39 -14.20 -10.20 17.11
N GLU A 40 -14.38 -8.88 17.18
CA GLU A 40 -15.01 -8.09 16.15
C GLU A 40 -14.18 -8.09 14.87
N ILE A 41 -14.84 -8.40 13.77
CA ILE A 41 -14.26 -8.35 12.43
C ILE A 41 -14.22 -6.90 11.97
N GLN A 42 -13.04 -6.41 11.66
CA GLN A 42 -12.88 -5.09 11.06
C GLN A 42 -12.88 -5.21 9.53
N ILE A 43 -13.70 -4.42 8.89
CA ILE A 43 -13.73 -4.22 7.43
C ILE A 43 -13.53 -2.73 7.13
N PRO A 44 -13.20 -2.33 5.88
CA PRO A 44 -13.19 -0.92 5.49
C PRO A 44 -14.53 -0.25 5.76
N GLU A 45 -14.49 0.99 6.27
CA GLU A 45 -15.67 1.78 6.60
C GLU A 45 -16.08 2.70 5.43
N GLY A 46 -17.38 2.94 5.28
CA GLY A 46 -17.96 3.85 4.29
C GLY A 46 -19.10 3.20 3.51
N GLU A 47 -20.03 4.02 3.00
CA GLU A 47 -21.23 3.56 2.29
C GLU A 47 -20.92 2.64 1.10
N ILE A 48 -19.82 2.88 0.39
CA ILE A 48 -19.40 2.06 -0.76
C ILE A 48 -19.07 0.61 -0.39
N TYR A 49 -18.72 0.34 0.88
CA TYR A 49 -18.38 -1.00 1.37
C TYR A 49 -19.59 -1.75 1.94
N GLU A 50 -20.68 -1.06 2.28
CA GLU A 50 -21.86 -1.68 2.93
C GLU A 50 -22.48 -2.79 2.08
N VAL A 51 -22.51 -2.61 0.76
CA VAL A 51 -23.03 -3.65 -0.18
C VAL A 51 -22.16 -4.91 -0.15
N PHE A 52 -20.89 -4.77 0.19
CA PHE A 52 -19.91 -5.86 0.24
C PHE A 52 -19.56 -6.29 1.67
N ARG A 53 -20.26 -5.77 2.69
CA ARG A 53 -20.01 -6.06 4.11
C ARG A 53 -20.01 -7.56 4.38
N GLU A 54 -21.09 -8.24 4.01
CA GLU A 54 -21.28 -9.68 4.28
C GLU A 54 -20.15 -10.54 3.68
N PRO A 55 -19.82 -10.45 2.37
CA PRO A 55 -18.70 -11.21 1.81
C PRO A 55 -17.35 -10.82 2.43
N MET A 56 -17.09 -9.54 2.73
CA MET A 56 -15.84 -9.11 3.35
C MET A 56 -15.68 -9.66 4.77
N GLU A 57 -16.72 -9.59 5.59
CA GLU A 57 -16.72 -10.18 6.93
C GLU A 57 -16.57 -11.72 6.89
N LYS A 58 -17.20 -12.37 5.91
CA LYS A 58 -17.04 -13.81 5.69
C LYS A 58 -15.59 -14.15 5.39
N TRP A 59 -14.94 -13.43 4.45
CA TRP A 59 -13.53 -13.63 4.14
C TRP A 59 -12.63 -13.42 5.35
N ALA A 60 -12.87 -12.38 6.13
CA ALA A 60 -12.08 -12.11 7.33
C ALA A 60 -12.24 -13.20 8.39
N ARG A 61 -13.49 -13.69 8.62
CA ARG A 61 -13.75 -14.82 9.53
C ARG A 61 -13.06 -16.11 9.08
N GLU A 62 -13.17 -16.43 7.79
CA GLU A 62 -12.54 -17.63 7.22
C GLU A 62 -11.01 -17.55 7.34
N VAL A 63 -10.40 -16.43 6.98
CA VAL A 63 -8.94 -16.21 7.06
C VAL A 63 -8.46 -16.25 8.51
N ARG A 64 -9.22 -15.67 9.46
CA ARG A 64 -8.92 -15.74 10.91
C ARG A 64 -8.93 -17.16 11.44
N ALA A 65 -9.80 -18.02 10.91
CA ALA A 65 -9.90 -19.44 11.27
C ALA A 65 -8.85 -20.33 10.61
N MET A 66 -8.17 -19.84 9.55
CA MET A 66 -7.13 -20.60 8.86
C MET A 66 -5.87 -20.73 9.71
N LYS A 67 -5.19 -21.88 9.58
CA LYS A 67 -3.85 -22.05 10.15
C LYS A 67 -2.89 -21.08 9.45
N CYS A 68 -2.17 -20.30 10.22
CA CYS A 68 -1.13 -19.41 9.71
C CYS A 68 0.15 -19.50 10.56
N GLU A 69 1.29 -19.18 9.93
CA GLU A 69 2.57 -18.99 10.61
C GLU A 69 2.78 -17.50 10.85
N GLN A 70 3.04 -17.11 12.11
CA GLN A 70 3.43 -15.73 12.43
C GLN A 70 4.87 -15.51 11.99
N MET A 71 5.08 -14.49 11.18
CA MET A 71 6.41 -14.14 10.67
C MET A 71 6.81 -12.74 11.12
N SER A 72 8.11 -12.50 11.25
CA SER A 72 8.62 -11.18 11.52
C SER A 72 9.98 -10.98 10.89
N THR A 73 10.25 -9.75 10.47
CA THR A 73 11.56 -9.32 9.97
C THR A 73 11.91 -7.96 10.56
N THR A 74 13.13 -7.52 10.33
CA THR A 74 13.60 -6.19 10.71
C THR A 74 13.63 -5.30 9.46
N SER A 75 13.05 -4.10 9.55
CA SER A 75 13.12 -3.10 8.49
C SER A 75 14.55 -2.59 8.30
N PHE A 76 14.78 -1.88 7.18
CA PHE A 76 16.07 -1.25 6.89
C PHE A 76 16.53 -0.23 7.96
N ASP A 77 15.60 0.32 8.74
CA ASP A 77 15.83 1.31 9.80
C ASP A 77 15.60 0.76 11.23
N GLY A 78 15.57 -0.58 11.38
CA GLY A 78 15.55 -1.27 12.67
C GLY A 78 14.18 -1.49 13.29
N LEU A 79 13.08 -1.23 12.60
CA LEU A 79 11.74 -1.55 13.11
C LEU A 79 11.46 -3.04 13.00
N ARG A 80 10.79 -3.61 14.00
CA ARG A 80 10.20 -4.93 13.86
C ARG A 80 8.98 -4.84 12.96
N LEU A 81 8.96 -5.65 11.91
CA LEU A 81 7.81 -5.83 11.00
C LEU A 81 7.19 -7.20 11.24
N SER A 82 5.87 -7.27 11.18
CA SER A 82 5.08 -8.48 11.46
C SER A 82 4.22 -8.85 10.26
N GLY A 83 4.02 -10.15 10.06
CA GLY A 83 3.16 -10.69 9.01
C GLY A 83 2.60 -12.05 9.37
N ARG A 84 1.65 -12.53 8.59
CA ARG A 84 1.01 -13.83 8.70
C ARG A 84 1.10 -14.56 7.38
N PHE A 85 1.69 -15.76 7.41
CA PHE A 85 1.83 -16.62 6.24
C PHE A 85 0.77 -17.70 6.23
N TYR A 86 0.04 -17.78 5.13
CA TYR A 86 -0.98 -18.78 4.85
C TYR A 86 -0.47 -19.66 3.71
N GLU A 87 -0.10 -20.89 4.02
CA GLU A 87 0.41 -21.83 3.05
C GLU A 87 -0.73 -22.50 2.29
N TYR A 88 -0.70 -22.38 0.96
CA TYR A 88 -1.60 -23.15 0.08
C TYR A 88 -1.09 -24.58 -0.10
N ALA A 89 0.17 -24.71 -0.52
CA ALA A 89 0.88 -25.97 -0.66
C ALA A 89 2.40 -25.72 -0.64
N PRO A 90 3.22 -26.70 -0.24
CA PRO A 90 4.67 -26.58 -0.28
C PRO A 90 5.19 -26.19 -1.66
N GLY A 91 6.01 -25.15 -1.74
CA GLY A 91 6.58 -24.64 -2.99
C GLY A 91 5.63 -23.84 -3.90
N ALA A 92 4.38 -23.65 -3.50
CA ALA A 92 3.46 -22.77 -4.24
C ALA A 92 4.01 -21.33 -4.31
N PRO A 93 3.73 -20.58 -5.40
CA PRO A 93 4.07 -19.16 -5.46
C PRO A 93 3.48 -18.38 -4.28
N VAL A 94 4.20 -17.40 -3.78
CA VAL A 94 3.76 -16.59 -2.63
C VAL A 94 3.43 -15.17 -3.09
N GLU A 95 2.23 -14.69 -2.74
CA GLU A 95 1.92 -13.26 -2.83
C GLU A 95 2.32 -12.58 -1.52
N LEU A 96 3.30 -11.66 -1.59
CA LEU A 96 3.66 -10.75 -0.50
C LEU A 96 2.78 -9.51 -0.58
N MET A 97 1.90 -9.31 0.42
CA MET A 97 0.76 -8.41 0.30
C MET A 97 0.80 -7.25 1.29
N PHE A 98 0.56 -6.03 0.79
CA PHE A 98 0.60 -4.77 1.52
C PHE A 98 -0.76 -4.08 1.53
N HIS A 99 -1.23 -3.69 2.73
CA HIS A 99 -2.53 -3.05 2.95
C HIS A 99 -2.53 -1.53 2.68
N GLY A 100 -3.71 -0.90 2.75
CA GLY A 100 -3.91 0.53 2.52
C GLY A 100 -3.45 1.43 3.69
N TYR A 101 -3.59 2.73 3.48
CA TYR A 101 -3.28 3.76 4.48
C TYR A 101 -4.13 3.57 5.74
N ARG A 102 -3.48 3.56 6.92
CA ARG A 102 -4.12 3.33 8.23
C ARG A 102 -4.97 2.06 8.31
N GLY A 103 -4.71 1.12 7.42
CA GLY A 103 -5.30 -0.20 7.42
C GLY A 103 -4.58 -1.20 8.30
N SER A 104 -4.94 -2.45 8.14
CA SER A 104 -4.24 -3.60 8.71
C SER A 104 -4.25 -4.76 7.73
N ALA A 105 -3.33 -5.71 7.92
CA ALA A 105 -3.27 -6.89 7.08
C ALA A 105 -4.59 -7.67 7.06
N GLU A 106 -5.25 -7.84 8.21
CA GLU A 106 -6.52 -8.57 8.28
C GLU A 106 -7.66 -7.81 7.61
N ARG A 107 -7.82 -6.51 7.93
CA ARG A 107 -8.92 -5.70 7.43
C ARG A 107 -8.94 -5.60 5.90
N ASP A 108 -7.77 -5.35 5.30
CA ASP A 108 -7.70 -4.98 3.88
C ASP A 108 -7.34 -6.18 2.98
N LEU A 109 -6.71 -7.25 3.54
CA LEU A 109 -6.10 -8.29 2.72
C LEU A 109 -6.76 -9.67 2.86
N SER A 110 -7.78 -9.84 3.69
CA SER A 110 -8.46 -11.12 3.83
C SER A 110 -9.06 -11.63 2.52
N GLY A 111 -9.73 -10.77 1.75
CA GLY A 111 -10.19 -11.13 0.39
C GLY A 111 -9.03 -11.49 -0.55
N GLY A 112 -7.86 -10.89 -0.36
CA GLY A 112 -6.64 -11.24 -1.07
C GLY A 112 -6.13 -12.64 -0.76
N VAL A 113 -6.20 -13.09 0.51
CA VAL A 113 -5.85 -14.48 0.89
C VAL A 113 -6.77 -15.48 0.18
N GLN A 114 -8.08 -15.23 0.18
CA GLN A 114 -9.06 -16.07 -0.54
C GLN A 114 -8.75 -16.13 -2.04
N ARG A 115 -8.45 -14.98 -2.64
CA ARG A 115 -8.01 -14.88 -4.04
C ARG A 115 -6.74 -15.70 -4.31
N CYS A 116 -5.74 -15.62 -3.44
CA CYS A 116 -4.50 -16.40 -3.57
C CYS A 116 -4.80 -17.90 -3.61
N PHE A 117 -5.63 -18.39 -2.69
CA PHE A 117 -6.01 -19.79 -2.63
C PHE A 117 -6.81 -20.24 -3.86
N ALA A 118 -7.68 -19.40 -4.40
CA ALA A 118 -8.39 -19.67 -5.67
C ALA A 118 -7.45 -19.75 -6.88
N LEU A 119 -6.24 -19.22 -6.77
CA LEU A 119 -5.18 -19.23 -7.78
C LEU A 119 -4.05 -20.24 -7.49
N GLY A 120 -4.18 -21.08 -6.46
CA GLY A 120 -3.15 -22.03 -6.08
C GLY A 120 -1.88 -21.39 -5.54
N ARG A 121 -2.00 -20.27 -4.83
CA ARG A 121 -0.88 -19.49 -4.28
C ARG A 121 -0.97 -19.40 -2.77
N SER A 122 0.18 -19.34 -2.12
CA SER A 122 0.30 -18.99 -0.71
C SER A 122 0.25 -17.45 -0.55
N ALA A 123 -0.12 -16.97 0.65
CA ALA A 123 -0.20 -15.56 0.94
C ALA A 123 0.64 -15.19 2.17
N LEU A 124 1.48 -14.19 2.06
CA LEU A 124 2.13 -13.51 3.19
C LEU A 124 1.54 -12.10 3.30
N ILE A 125 0.58 -11.92 4.21
CA ILE A 125 0.01 -10.61 4.48
C ILE A 125 0.81 -9.93 5.59
N VAL A 126 1.24 -8.69 5.36
CA VAL A 126 2.11 -7.99 6.30
C VAL A 126 1.42 -6.76 6.87
N ASP A 127 1.60 -6.53 8.16
CA ASP A 127 1.30 -5.23 8.75
C ASP A 127 2.43 -4.27 8.33
N GLN A 128 2.09 -3.23 7.58
CA GLN A 128 3.07 -2.20 7.23
C GLN A 128 3.54 -1.48 8.49
N ARG A 129 4.68 -0.75 8.42
CA ARG A 129 5.12 0.09 9.54
C ARG A 129 3.97 0.89 10.12
N CYS A 130 3.93 1.06 11.43
CA CYS A 130 2.90 1.77 12.19
C CYS A 130 1.52 1.09 12.23
N SER A 131 1.39 -0.15 11.77
CA SER A 131 0.14 -0.88 11.74
C SER A 131 0.25 -2.22 12.48
N GLY A 132 -0.85 -2.70 13.04
CA GLY A 132 -0.95 -4.00 13.72
C GLY A 132 0.19 -4.25 14.70
N LYS A 133 0.93 -5.35 14.51
CA LYS A 133 2.09 -5.73 15.35
C LYS A 133 3.42 -5.15 14.88
N SER A 134 3.44 -4.41 13.77
CA SER A 134 4.64 -3.75 13.27
C SER A 134 4.98 -2.47 14.04
N GLY A 135 6.27 -2.18 14.16
CA GLY A 135 6.78 -1.01 14.86
C GLY A 135 6.62 0.30 14.06
N GLY A 136 6.97 1.41 14.70
CA GLY A 136 6.99 2.73 14.10
C GLY A 136 5.82 3.62 14.51
N HIS A 137 5.89 4.90 14.08
CA HIS A 137 4.88 5.93 14.37
C HIS A 137 4.65 6.87 13.20
N VAL A 138 5.37 6.69 12.08
CA VAL A 138 5.32 7.58 10.92
C VAL A 138 5.00 6.79 9.66
N ILE A 139 3.81 7.02 9.11
CA ILE A 139 3.40 6.52 7.79
C ILE A 139 3.99 7.47 6.75
N THR A 140 4.66 6.94 5.72
CA THR A 140 5.41 7.75 4.76
C THR A 140 4.90 7.64 3.33
N PHE A 141 3.67 7.16 3.14
CA PHE A 141 3.03 7.06 1.82
C PHE A 141 3.88 6.30 0.79
N GLY A 142 4.47 5.18 1.20
CA GLY A 142 5.29 4.34 0.34
C GLY A 142 6.79 4.69 0.35
N ILE A 143 7.20 5.90 0.81
CA ILE A 143 8.61 6.36 0.80
C ILE A 143 9.54 5.48 1.64
N ARG A 144 9.12 5.00 2.79
CA ARG A 144 9.86 4.04 3.61
C ARG A 144 9.28 2.64 3.49
N GLU A 145 7.97 2.55 3.28
CA GLU A 145 7.26 1.28 3.15
C GLU A 145 7.81 0.42 2.00
N HIS A 146 8.24 1.02 0.87
CA HIS A 146 8.87 0.25 -0.21
C HIS A 146 10.22 -0.37 0.20
N LYS A 147 10.99 0.30 1.08
CA LYS A 147 12.23 -0.26 1.64
C LYS A 147 11.94 -1.41 2.61
N ASP A 148 10.80 -1.35 3.33
CA ASP A 148 10.32 -2.48 4.13
C ASP A 148 9.92 -3.67 3.26
N CYS A 149 9.32 -3.40 2.08
CA CYS A 149 9.05 -4.45 1.09
C CYS A 149 10.33 -5.17 0.67
N LEU A 150 11.42 -4.44 0.44
CA LEU A 150 12.73 -5.05 0.14
C LEU A 150 13.27 -5.86 1.33
N SER A 151 13.07 -5.39 2.57
CA SER A 151 13.44 -6.17 3.78
C SER A 151 12.65 -7.48 3.87
N TRP A 152 11.35 -7.45 3.57
CA TRP A 152 10.54 -8.67 3.48
C TRP A 152 11.01 -9.62 2.38
N LEU A 153 11.40 -9.11 1.21
CA LEU A 153 11.96 -9.95 0.14
C LEU A 153 13.26 -10.65 0.56
N GLY A 154 14.13 -9.95 1.29
CA GLY A 154 15.33 -10.55 1.90
C GLY A 154 14.96 -11.70 2.84
N PHE A 155 14.03 -11.45 3.77
CA PHE A 155 13.52 -12.46 4.69
C PHE A 155 12.90 -13.68 3.96
N MET A 156 12.08 -13.44 2.92
CA MET A 156 11.46 -14.53 2.15
C MET A 156 12.48 -15.40 1.45
N ARG A 157 13.55 -14.80 0.91
CA ARG A 157 14.66 -15.54 0.30
C ARG A 157 15.38 -16.43 1.32
N GLU A 158 15.61 -15.94 2.53
CA GLU A 158 16.22 -16.73 3.61
C GLU A 158 15.29 -17.86 4.08
N ARG A 159 13.98 -17.58 4.20
CA ARG A 159 12.97 -18.51 4.75
C ARG A 159 12.55 -19.58 3.76
N PHE A 160 12.33 -19.22 2.49
CA PHE A 160 11.75 -20.11 1.46
C PHE A 160 12.74 -20.51 0.36
N GLY A 161 13.94 -19.92 0.32
CA GLY A 161 14.91 -20.13 -0.75
C GLY A 161 14.66 -19.26 -1.98
N SER A 162 15.56 -19.39 -2.96
CA SER A 162 15.51 -18.61 -4.21
C SER A 162 14.54 -19.17 -5.26
N ASP A 163 14.05 -20.38 -5.07
CA ASP A 163 13.23 -21.08 -6.07
C ASP A 163 11.73 -20.75 -5.96
N VAL A 164 11.28 -20.30 -4.78
CA VAL A 164 9.91 -19.90 -4.55
C VAL A 164 9.60 -18.60 -5.30
N LYS A 165 8.66 -18.66 -6.22
CA LYS A 165 8.21 -17.50 -6.98
C LYS A 165 7.43 -16.53 -6.10
N ILE A 166 7.73 -15.24 -6.20
CA ILE A 166 7.11 -14.18 -5.41
C ILE A 166 6.37 -13.22 -6.34
N ILE A 167 5.15 -12.85 -5.95
CA ILE A 167 4.38 -11.76 -6.55
C ILE A 167 4.25 -10.69 -5.48
N LEU A 168 4.68 -9.46 -5.77
CA LEU A 168 4.41 -8.31 -4.91
C LEU A 168 2.99 -7.84 -5.14
N THR A 169 2.21 -7.74 -4.09
CA THR A 169 0.79 -7.37 -4.19
C THR A 169 0.49 -6.23 -3.22
N GLY A 170 -0.29 -5.26 -3.65
CA GLY A 170 -0.71 -4.17 -2.78
C GLY A 170 -2.04 -3.57 -3.18
N ILE A 171 -2.74 -3.02 -2.17
CA ILE A 171 -3.97 -2.26 -2.34
C ILE A 171 -3.78 -0.83 -1.87
N SER A 172 -4.25 0.16 -2.63
CA SER A 172 -4.20 1.59 -2.28
C SER A 172 -2.75 2.05 -1.98
N MET A 173 -2.44 2.54 -0.77
CA MET A 173 -1.07 2.85 -0.36
C MET A 173 -0.14 1.64 -0.49
N GLY A 174 -0.63 0.43 -0.22
CA GLY A 174 0.13 -0.80 -0.43
C GLY A 174 0.47 -1.04 -1.90
N ALA A 175 -0.43 -0.72 -2.83
CA ALA A 175 -0.16 -0.76 -4.26
C ALA A 175 0.96 0.22 -4.64
N SER A 176 0.88 1.45 -4.15
CA SER A 176 1.94 2.45 -4.37
C SER A 176 3.28 2.01 -3.75
N THR A 177 3.24 1.33 -2.60
CA THR A 177 4.42 0.74 -1.95
C THR A 177 5.10 -0.29 -2.86
N VAL A 178 4.36 -1.26 -3.38
CA VAL A 178 4.94 -2.31 -4.24
C VAL A 178 5.38 -1.78 -5.61
N LEU A 179 4.69 -0.75 -6.14
CA LEU A 179 5.13 -0.07 -7.36
C LEU A 179 6.47 0.66 -7.15
N MET A 180 6.63 1.37 -6.02
CA MET A 180 7.92 2.01 -5.69
C MET A 180 9.03 0.95 -5.49
N ALA A 181 8.72 -0.18 -4.85
CA ALA A 181 9.68 -1.28 -4.71
C ALA A 181 10.09 -1.87 -6.07
N ALA A 182 9.17 -1.93 -7.03
CA ALA A 182 9.45 -2.43 -8.38
C ALA A 182 10.39 -1.55 -9.21
N GLY A 183 10.60 -0.30 -8.81
CA GLY A 183 11.64 0.57 -9.37
C GLY A 183 13.05 0.30 -8.84
N GLU A 184 13.20 -0.57 -7.86
CA GLU A 184 14.46 -1.00 -7.28
C GLU A 184 14.94 -2.33 -7.89
N ARG A 185 16.19 -2.72 -7.59
CA ARG A 185 16.67 -4.04 -8.01
C ARG A 185 16.00 -5.12 -7.17
N LEU A 186 15.11 -5.88 -7.78
CA LEU A 186 14.41 -7.00 -7.15
C LEU A 186 15.18 -8.32 -7.32
N PRO A 187 15.01 -9.30 -6.41
CA PRO A 187 15.48 -10.68 -6.60
C PRO A 187 14.85 -11.33 -7.84
N ASP A 188 15.60 -12.22 -8.51
CA ASP A 188 15.18 -12.87 -9.77
C ASP A 188 13.92 -13.75 -9.64
N ASN A 189 13.61 -14.19 -8.43
CA ASN A 189 12.41 -14.97 -8.12
C ASN A 189 11.14 -14.13 -7.93
N VAL A 190 11.23 -12.79 -8.00
CA VAL A 190 10.05 -11.91 -8.08
C VAL A 190 9.56 -11.91 -9.52
N ILE A 191 8.42 -12.56 -9.75
CA ILE A 191 7.88 -12.78 -11.10
C ILE A 191 6.92 -11.68 -11.56
N GLY A 192 6.58 -10.73 -10.68
CA GLY A 192 5.82 -9.54 -11.05
C GLY A 192 5.11 -8.87 -9.88
N VAL A 193 4.35 -7.85 -10.22
CA VAL A 193 3.64 -6.96 -9.29
C VAL A 193 2.16 -6.91 -9.64
N LEU A 194 1.31 -6.94 -8.61
CA LEU A 194 -0.12 -6.67 -8.66
C LEU A 194 -0.40 -5.40 -7.85
N ALA A 195 -0.85 -4.35 -8.49
CA ALA A 195 -1.18 -3.08 -7.86
C ALA A 195 -2.67 -2.75 -8.06
N ASP A 196 -3.45 -2.73 -6.97
CA ASP A 196 -4.87 -2.38 -7.01
C ASP A 196 -5.09 -0.99 -6.39
N CYS A 197 -5.74 -0.10 -7.15
CA CYS A 197 -6.09 1.27 -6.81
C CYS A 197 -4.95 2.14 -6.22
N GLY A 198 -3.72 1.96 -6.72
CA GLY A 198 -2.56 2.75 -6.29
C GLY A 198 -2.57 4.17 -6.85
N TYR A 199 -2.07 5.14 -6.07
CA TYR A 199 -1.87 6.51 -6.56
C TYR A 199 -0.56 6.65 -7.36
N SER A 200 -0.46 7.75 -8.14
CA SER A 200 0.72 8.04 -8.97
C SER A 200 1.87 8.67 -8.20
N SER A 201 1.57 9.45 -7.16
CA SER A 201 2.58 10.00 -6.24
C SER A 201 2.01 10.37 -4.88
N PRO A 202 2.82 10.35 -3.81
CA PRO A 202 2.42 10.84 -2.50
C PRO A 202 1.91 12.29 -2.53
N LYS A 203 2.57 13.14 -3.33
CA LYS A 203 2.16 14.53 -3.52
C LYS A 203 0.75 14.65 -4.11
N GLU A 204 0.48 13.93 -5.20
CA GLU A 204 -0.79 14.05 -5.92
C GLU A 204 -1.97 13.59 -5.06
N ILE A 205 -1.84 12.47 -4.35
CA ILE A 205 -2.91 12.00 -3.47
C ILE A 205 -3.14 12.96 -2.29
N ILE A 206 -2.08 13.50 -1.69
CA ILE A 206 -2.19 14.49 -0.62
C ILE A 206 -2.83 15.79 -1.13
N CYS A 207 -2.42 16.28 -2.31
CA CYS A 207 -3.03 17.45 -2.93
C CYS A 207 -4.52 17.22 -3.25
N LYS A 208 -4.89 16.00 -3.63
CA LYS A 208 -6.30 15.64 -3.85
C LYS A 208 -7.09 15.69 -2.54
N VAL A 209 -6.57 15.13 -1.45
CA VAL A 209 -7.21 15.18 -0.12
C VAL A 209 -7.34 16.63 0.36
N ILE A 210 -6.32 17.47 0.19
CA ILE A 210 -6.40 18.91 0.54
C ILE A 210 -7.55 19.60 -0.23
N ARG A 211 -7.73 19.30 -1.53
CA ARG A 211 -8.87 19.84 -2.32
C ARG A 211 -10.22 19.36 -1.78
N GLN A 212 -10.33 18.07 -1.41
CA GLN A 212 -11.56 17.52 -0.83
C GLN A 212 -11.92 18.18 0.53
N MET A 213 -10.90 18.61 1.30
CA MET A 213 -11.11 19.39 2.51
C MET A 213 -11.51 20.86 2.25
N GLY A 214 -11.64 21.28 1.01
CA GLY A 214 -11.93 22.67 0.64
C GLY A 214 -10.78 23.64 0.86
N LEU A 215 -9.55 23.15 1.04
CA LEU A 215 -8.39 23.98 1.33
C LEU A 215 -7.59 24.34 0.06
N PRO A 216 -6.98 25.54 0.00
CA PRO A 216 -6.15 25.95 -1.14
C PRO A 216 -4.83 25.17 -1.15
N VAL A 217 -4.65 24.28 -2.14
CA VAL A 217 -3.49 23.37 -2.26
C VAL A 217 -2.16 24.13 -2.23
N LYS A 218 -2.04 25.22 -3.00
CA LYS A 218 -0.79 26.02 -3.09
C LYS A 218 -0.33 26.56 -1.73
N LEU A 219 -1.26 26.85 -0.84
CA LEU A 219 -0.98 27.35 0.49
C LEU A 219 -0.78 26.22 1.51
N SER A 220 -1.58 25.15 1.43
CA SER A 220 -1.62 24.10 2.46
C SER A 220 -0.51 23.04 2.27
N TYR A 221 -0.24 22.63 1.01
CA TYR A 221 0.74 21.57 0.74
C TYR A 221 2.17 21.89 1.26
N PRO A 222 2.70 23.13 1.17
CA PRO A 222 4.00 23.45 1.77
C PRO A 222 4.11 23.13 3.26
N PHE A 223 3.04 23.33 4.04
CA PHE A 223 3.02 22.98 5.47
C PHE A 223 3.00 21.47 5.69
N VAL A 224 2.26 20.72 4.86
CA VAL A 224 2.28 19.25 4.90
C VAL A 224 3.68 18.73 4.60
N LYS A 225 4.32 19.22 3.54
CA LYS A 225 5.70 18.87 3.17
C LYS A 225 6.71 19.25 4.26
N LEU A 226 6.56 20.42 4.86
CA LEU A 226 7.39 20.87 5.99
C LEU A 226 7.20 19.96 7.21
N GLY A 227 5.96 19.58 7.51
CA GLY A 227 5.64 18.64 8.58
C GLY A 227 6.27 17.26 8.37
N ALA A 228 6.20 16.72 7.16
CA ALA A 228 6.86 15.46 6.79
C ALA A 228 8.37 15.52 7.03
N ARG A 229 9.02 16.61 6.61
CA ARG A 229 10.48 16.79 6.76
C ARG A 229 10.91 16.98 8.20
N LEU A 230 10.28 17.92 8.93
CA LEU A 230 10.73 18.30 10.28
C LEU A 230 10.36 17.27 11.34
N PHE A 231 9.16 16.71 11.28
CA PHE A 231 8.64 15.83 12.33
C PHE A 231 8.56 14.36 11.89
N GLY A 232 8.40 14.11 10.59
CA GLY A 232 8.40 12.76 10.01
C GLY A 232 9.78 12.27 9.59
N GLY A 233 10.71 13.20 9.33
CA GLY A 233 12.09 12.88 8.92
C GLY A 233 12.18 12.26 7.52
N PHE A 234 11.29 12.64 6.60
CA PHE A 234 11.29 12.16 5.21
C PHE A 234 10.80 13.24 4.23
N ASP A 235 11.11 13.07 2.94
CA ASP A 235 10.63 13.95 1.88
C ASP A 235 9.52 13.26 1.08
N LEU A 236 8.34 13.91 0.97
CA LEU A 236 7.20 13.41 0.20
C LEU A 236 7.45 13.30 -1.31
N GLU A 237 8.47 13.95 -1.80
CA GLU A 237 8.83 13.99 -3.22
C GLU A 237 10.14 13.21 -3.50
N GLU A 238 10.65 12.42 -2.54
CA GLU A 238 11.86 11.59 -2.69
C GLU A 238 11.67 10.49 -3.73
N ASN A 239 10.49 9.88 -3.77
CA ASN A 239 10.13 8.82 -4.71
C ASN A 239 8.63 8.86 -5.03
N SER A 240 8.22 8.23 -6.12
CA SER A 240 6.83 8.06 -6.48
C SER A 240 6.61 6.79 -7.31
N PRO A 241 5.41 6.19 -7.29
CA PRO A 241 5.09 5.08 -8.18
C PRO A 241 5.37 5.39 -9.64
N VAL A 242 4.96 6.56 -10.15
CA VAL A 242 5.15 6.92 -11.56
C VAL A 242 6.63 7.00 -11.95
N GLU A 243 7.51 7.50 -11.08
CA GLU A 243 8.96 7.53 -11.36
C GLU A 243 9.60 6.14 -11.22
N ALA A 244 9.13 5.33 -10.26
CA ALA A 244 9.57 3.95 -10.10
C ALA A 244 9.19 3.09 -11.31
N MET A 245 7.99 3.27 -11.86
CA MET A 245 7.53 2.53 -13.03
C MET A 245 8.39 2.73 -14.28
N LYS A 246 9.02 3.88 -14.45
CA LYS A 246 10.00 4.13 -15.54
C LYS A 246 11.22 3.20 -15.49
N LYS A 247 11.48 2.59 -14.33
CA LYS A 247 12.63 1.69 -14.06
C LYS A 247 12.21 0.25 -13.83
N ALA A 248 10.91 -0.05 -13.82
CA ALA A 248 10.41 -1.40 -13.54
C ALA A 248 10.91 -2.40 -14.57
N THR A 249 11.43 -3.53 -14.09
CA THR A 249 11.95 -4.63 -14.92
C THR A 249 11.08 -5.88 -14.84
N VAL A 250 10.25 -6.01 -13.80
CA VAL A 250 9.33 -7.13 -13.62
C VAL A 250 7.94 -6.77 -14.17
N PRO A 251 7.16 -7.74 -14.67
CA PRO A 251 5.80 -7.51 -15.17
C PRO A 251 4.89 -6.88 -14.11
N VAL A 252 4.03 -5.93 -14.52
CA VAL A 252 3.11 -5.22 -13.60
C VAL A 252 1.68 -5.30 -14.12
N ILE A 253 0.75 -5.82 -13.30
CA ILE A 253 -0.69 -5.73 -13.55
C ILE A 253 -1.31 -4.71 -12.60
N PHE A 254 -2.08 -3.80 -13.18
CA PHE A 254 -2.82 -2.77 -12.47
C PHE A 254 -4.30 -3.10 -12.49
N PHE A 255 -4.97 -3.00 -11.35
CA PHE A 255 -6.41 -2.99 -11.23
C PHE A 255 -6.88 -1.65 -10.69
N HIS A 256 -8.06 -1.18 -11.14
CA HIS A 256 -8.65 0.03 -10.58
C HIS A 256 -10.16 0.07 -10.83
N GLY A 257 -10.92 0.46 -9.82
CA GLY A 257 -12.33 0.77 -9.97
C GLY A 257 -12.53 2.08 -10.74
N GLU A 258 -13.44 2.11 -11.71
CA GLU A 258 -13.69 3.31 -12.50
C GLU A 258 -14.41 4.40 -11.68
N ASP A 259 -15.17 3.99 -10.65
CA ASP A 259 -15.92 4.87 -9.75
C ASP A 259 -15.16 5.17 -8.43
N ASP A 260 -13.84 5.00 -8.43
CA ASP A 260 -12.99 5.34 -7.29
C ASP A 260 -12.87 6.86 -7.15
N ASP A 261 -13.60 7.42 -6.20
CA ASP A 261 -13.62 8.83 -5.87
C ASP A 261 -12.53 9.24 -4.86
N PHE A 262 -11.87 8.25 -4.21
CA PHE A 262 -10.77 8.49 -3.27
C PHE A 262 -9.41 8.52 -3.96
N VAL A 263 -9.04 7.51 -4.74
CA VAL A 263 -7.87 7.53 -5.62
C VAL A 263 -8.37 7.48 -7.06
N PRO A 264 -8.32 8.58 -7.83
CA PRO A 264 -8.83 8.58 -9.19
C PRO A 264 -8.16 7.50 -10.07
N CYS A 265 -8.95 6.78 -10.87
CA CYS A 265 -8.49 5.74 -11.78
C CYS A 265 -7.38 6.25 -12.73
N GLU A 266 -7.38 7.55 -13.03
CA GLU A 266 -6.35 8.23 -13.82
C GLU A 266 -4.95 8.08 -13.22
N MET A 267 -4.82 7.97 -11.89
CA MET A 267 -3.51 7.75 -11.26
C MET A 267 -2.92 6.36 -11.59
N SER A 268 -3.75 5.32 -11.71
CA SER A 268 -3.29 4.02 -12.22
C SER A 268 -2.95 4.06 -13.72
N ARG A 269 -3.68 4.85 -14.52
CA ARG A 269 -3.33 5.08 -15.94
C ARG A 269 -1.96 5.72 -16.07
N GLN A 270 -1.67 6.76 -15.26
CA GLN A 270 -0.35 7.40 -15.22
C GLN A 270 0.78 6.41 -14.88
N ASN A 271 0.56 5.54 -13.87
CA ASN A 271 1.51 4.50 -13.51
C ASN A 271 1.68 3.47 -14.63
N TYR A 272 0.57 3.05 -15.26
CA TYR A 272 0.59 2.14 -16.40
C TYR A 272 1.37 2.75 -17.57
N ASP A 273 1.08 3.98 -17.95
CA ASP A 273 1.75 4.64 -19.09
C ASP A 273 3.26 4.78 -18.86
N ALA A 274 3.66 5.10 -17.63
CA ALA A 274 5.06 5.22 -17.25
C ALA A 274 5.80 3.88 -17.15
N CYS A 275 5.09 2.75 -17.01
CA CYS A 275 5.71 1.46 -16.75
C CYS A 275 6.52 0.96 -17.96
N ALA A 276 7.82 0.72 -17.74
CA ALA A 276 8.76 0.30 -18.77
C ALA A 276 8.74 -1.21 -19.06
N SER A 277 8.20 -2.02 -18.15
CA SER A 277 8.12 -3.48 -18.30
C SER A 277 6.80 -3.92 -18.93
N ARG A 278 6.66 -5.26 -19.16
CA ARG A 278 5.38 -5.86 -19.55
C ARG A 278 4.28 -5.45 -18.57
N LYS A 279 3.17 -4.96 -19.09
CA LYS A 279 2.11 -4.34 -18.26
C LYS A 279 0.71 -4.68 -18.76
N MET A 280 -0.24 -4.68 -17.84
CA MET A 280 -1.66 -4.79 -18.10
C MET A 280 -2.43 -3.85 -17.19
N LEU A 281 -3.46 -3.17 -17.70
CA LEU A 281 -4.39 -2.38 -16.90
C LEU A 281 -5.80 -2.96 -17.06
N VAL A 282 -6.42 -3.28 -15.94
CA VAL A 282 -7.81 -3.77 -15.86
C VAL A 282 -8.62 -2.77 -15.05
N THR A 283 -9.48 -2.01 -15.70
CA THR A 283 -10.42 -1.13 -15.04
C THR A 283 -11.76 -1.85 -14.80
N VAL A 284 -12.41 -1.59 -13.68
CA VAL A 284 -13.65 -2.27 -13.28
C VAL A 284 -14.76 -1.24 -13.15
N PRO A 285 -15.72 -1.20 -14.11
CA PRO A 285 -16.88 -0.33 -14.02
C PRO A 285 -17.71 -0.60 -12.76
N GLY A 286 -18.22 0.45 -12.12
CA GLY A 286 -19.04 0.34 -10.91
C GLY A 286 -18.27 0.02 -9.63
N ALA A 287 -16.94 -0.16 -9.71
CA ALA A 287 -16.12 -0.40 -8.54
C ALA A 287 -15.58 0.92 -7.96
N GLY A 288 -15.80 1.14 -6.67
CA GLY A 288 -15.16 2.19 -5.88
C GLY A 288 -13.76 1.79 -5.38
N HIS A 289 -13.26 2.55 -4.41
CA HIS A 289 -11.90 2.36 -3.86
C HIS A 289 -11.70 0.97 -3.25
N GLY A 290 -10.72 0.21 -3.77
CA GLY A 290 -10.39 -1.13 -3.28
C GLY A 290 -11.46 -2.20 -3.55
N LEU A 291 -12.43 -1.92 -4.41
CA LEU A 291 -13.56 -2.81 -4.69
C LEU A 291 -13.45 -3.54 -6.04
N SER A 292 -12.31 -3.46 -6.74
CA SER A 292 -12.13 -4.14 -8.02
C SER A 292 -12.39 -5.64 -7.93
N TYR A 293 -11.87 -6.32 -6.91
CA TYR A 293 -12.08 -7.76 -6.70
C TYR A 293 -13.51 -8.10 -6.23
N PRO A 294 -14.08 -7.44 -5.21
CA PRO A 294 -15.46 -7.70 -4.79
C PRO A 294 -16.52 -7.51 -5.89
N VAL A 295 -16.36 -6.51 -6.76
CA VAL A 295 -17.32 -6.20 -7.84
C VAL A 295 -17.23 -7.18 -9.00
N ALA A 296 -16.01 -7.60 -9.38
CA ALA A 296 -15.81 -8.43 -10.57
C ALA A 296 -14.82 -9.58 -10.30
N PRO A 297 -15.12 -10.51 -9.37
CA PRO A 297 -14.17 -11.53 -8.93
C PRO A 297 -13.69 -12.45 -10.07
N GLU A 298 -14.59 -12.90 -10.94
CA GLU A 298 -14.24 -13.80 -12.04
C GLU A 298 -13.32 -13.12 -13.05
N ARG A 299 -13.64 -11.88 -13.44
CA ARG A 299 -12.82 -11.07 -14.35
C ARG A 299 -11.43 -10.80 -13.76
N TYR A 300 -11.39 -10.50 -12.45
CA TYR A 300 -10.15 -10.26 -11.72
C TYR A 300 -9.26 -11.52 -11.71
N LEU A 301 -9.84 -12.67 -11.34
CA LEU A 301 -9.13 -13.96 -11.32
C LEU A 301 -8.66 -14.37 -12.73
N GLN A 302 -9.49 -14.17 -13.75
CA GLN A 302 -9.12 -14.50 -15.12
C GLN A 302 -7.93 -13.66 -15.59
N ALA A 303 -7.96 -12.34 -15.36
CA ALA A 303 -6.86 -11.46 -15.70
C ALA A 303 -5.54 -11.88 -15.02
N LEU A 304 -5.60 -12.32 -13.75
CA LEU A 304 -4.42 -12.82 -13.03
C LEU A 304 -3.90 -14.16 -13.58
N ARG A 305 -4.79 -15.06 -14.01
CA ARG A 305 -4.39 -16.32 -14.69
C ARG A 305 -3.71 -16.02 -16.02
N ASP A 306 -4.27 -15.12 -16.81
CA ASP A 306 -3.72 -14.74 -18.12
C ASP A 306 -2.38 -14.01 -17.98
N PHE A 307 -2.23 -13.18 -16.94
CA PHE A 307 -1.03 -12.38 -16.74
C PHE A 307 0.13 -13.15 -16.08
N PHE A 308 -0.14 -14.03 -15.11
CA PHE A 308 0.89 -14.77 -14.37
C PHE A 308 0.90 -16.27 -14.67
N GLY A 309 0.04 -16.76 -15.56
CA GLY A 309 -0.08 -18.18 -15.88
C GLY A 309 1.11 -18.73 -16.68
N PRO A 310 1.21 -20.08 -16.81
CA PRO A 310 2.21 -20.73 -17.66
C PRO A 310 2.01 -20.29 -19.11
N GLY A 311 3.03 -19.73 -19.73
CA GLY A 311 2.99 -19.20 -21.10
C GLY A 311 2.93 -17.66 -21.20
N ALA A 312 2.75 -16.95 -20.10
CA ALA A 312 2.68 -15.49 -20.07
C ALA A 312 4.03 -14.78 -20.36
N SER A 313 5.10 -15.53 -20.55
CA SER A 313 6.47 -15.01 -20.78
C SER A 313 6.79 -14.75 -22.27
N ALA A 314 5.86 -14.98 -23.21
CA ALA A 314 6.13 -14.98 -24.64
C ALA A 314 5.32 -13.94 -25.45
N GLN A 315 4.76 -12.89 -24.80
CA GLN A 315 4.10 -11.80 -25.55
C GLN A 315 4.68 -10.43 -25.20
#